data_8790b8dc4da34a55b68a2f965ff3315c
#
_entry.id   8790b8dc4da34a55b68a2f965ff3315c
#
_cell.length_a   1.000
_cell.length_b   1.000
_cell.length_c   1.000
_cell.angle_alpha   90.00
_cell.angle_beta   90.00
_cell.angle_gamma   90.00
#
_symmetry.space_group_name_H-M   'P 1'
#
loop_
_entity.id
_entity.type
_entity.pdbx_description
1 polymer ?
#
loop_
_entity_poly.entity_id
_entity_poly.type
_entity_poly.pdbx_seq_one_letter_code
_entity_poly.pdbx_strand_id
1 'polypeptide(L)'
;MNIDPSRARKAGVLPPSLNAYNAGSYWLASYRMFTGIIQAIGRIHEYEARGADARMLIHGGGLDFTDVGLGDSIAVNGVCLTAVALTPDSFSVDVSAETLRVTAGFVPGAEVNLEKALRLADRLGGHLVSGHVDGVGTVHRFAPAGESHLLEIDAPAELARYVIRKGSITVNGVSLTVNRVEGTRCALNLIPHTLEMTTLRHLQAGSR
;
A
#
# COMPACT_ATOMS: atom_id res chain seq x y z
N MET A 1 20.24 -15.87 -19.04
CA MET A 1 20.72 -17.28 -19.00
C MET A 1 19.50 -18.17 -19.21
N ASN A 2 19.41 -18.83 -20.37
CA ASN A 2 18.29 -19.70 -20.71
C ASN A 2 18.49 -21.05 -20.03
N ILE A 3 17.67 -21.41 -19.05
CA ILE A 3 17.74 -22.71 -18.37
C ILE A 3 16.85 -23.68 -19.15
N ASP A 4 17.45 -24.69 -19.75
CA ASP A 4 16.74 -25.77 -20.46
C ASP A 4 15.83 -26.57 -19.49
N PRO A 5 14.51 -26.56 -19.72
CA PRO A 5 13.55 -27.25 -18.83
C PRO A 5 13.75 -28.79 -18.78
N SER A 6 14.45 -29.39 -19.76
CA SER A 6 14.70 -30.84 -19.78
C SER A 6 15.71 -31.30 -18.72
N ARG A 7 16.57 -30.39 -18.24
CA ARG A 7 17.56 -30.68 -17.18
C ARG A 7 16.96 -30.65 -15.77
N ALA A 8 15.86 -29.94 -15.55
CA ALA A 8 15.19 -29.86 -14.26
C ALA A 8 14.50 -31.18 -13.87
N ARG A 9 14.08 -31.97 -14.87
CA ARG A 9 13.41 -33.28 -14.63
C ARG A 9 14.37 -34.39 -14.15
N LYS A 10 15.67 -34.24 -14.36
CA LYS A 10 16.66 -35.26 -13.95
C LYS A 10 17.13 -35.09 -12.50
N ALA A 11 16.81 -33.98 -11.85
CA ALA A 11 17.29 -33.69 -10.50
C ALA A 11 16.28 -33.99 -9.37
N GLY A 12 15.09 -34.57 -9.68
CA GLY A 12 14.11 -34.97 -8.66
C GLY A 12 13.55 -33.80 -7.80
N VAL A 13 13.59 -32.59 -8.29
CA VAL A 13 13.31 -31.36 -7.48
C VAL A 13 11.83 -30.93 -7.49
N LEU A 14 10.96 -31.62 -8.26
CA LEU A 14 9.53 -31.27 -8.31
C LEU A 14 8.64 -32.48 -7.97
N PRO A 15 7.68 -32.34 -7.07
CA PRO A 15 6.72 -33.38 -6.75
C PRO A 15 5.74 -33.65 -7.91
N PRO A 16 5.21 -34.88 -8.09
CA PRO A 16 4.39 -35.29 -9.24
C PRO A 16 3.02 -34.60 -9.37
N SER A 17 2.60 -33.79 -8.42
CA SER A 17 1.24 -33.18 -8.35
C SER A 17 1.09 -31.82 -9.03
N LEU A 18 2.14 -31.27 -9.66
CA LEU A 18 2.10 -29.97 -10.32
C LEU A 18 1.73 -29.98 -11.81
N ASN A 19 1.17 -31.10 -12.31
CA ASN A 19 0.83 -31.29 -13.73
C ASN A 19 -0.49 -30.62 -14.17
N ALA A 20 -1.13 -29.81 -13.39
CA ALA A 20 -2.42 -29.18 -13.73
C ALA A 20 -2.41 -27.65 -13.91
N TYR A 21 -1.25 -27.00 -13.82
CA TYR A 21 -1.17 -25.56 -14.05
C TYR A 21 -0.50 -25.27 -15.40
N ASN A 22 -1.28 -24.66 -16.29
CA ASN A 22 -0.89 -24.26 -17.63
C ASN A 22 0.37 -23.36 -17.56
N ALA A 23 1.50 -23.81 -18.07
CA ALA A 23 2.80 -23.12 -18.03
C ALA A 23 2.81 -21.74 -18.76
N GLY A 24 1.69 -21.35 -19.38
CA GLY A 24 1.51 -20.07 -20.06
C GLY A 24 1.09 -18.89 -19.16
N SER A 25 0.63 -19.15 -17.93
CA SER A 25 0.06 -18.10 -17.06
C SER A 25 1.01 -17.55 -15.99
N TYR A 26 2.18 -18.16 -15.78
CA TYR A 26 3.11 -17.71 -14.73
C TYR A 26 3.94 -16.48 -15.06
N TRP A 27 3.92 -16.01 -16.31
CA TRP A 27 4.68 -14.80 -16.72
C TRP A 27 3.89 -13.50 -16.62
N LEU A 28 2.61 -13.58 -16.22
CA LEU A 28 1.76 -12.42 -15.94
C LEU A 28 1.51 -12.27 -14.42
N ALA A 29 2.50 -12.50 -13.58
CA ALA A 29 2.55 -11.82 -12.31
C ALA A 29 2.74 -10.33 -12.66
N SER A 30 1.64 -9.66 -12.93
CA SER A 30 1.63 -8.22 -13.14
C SER A 30 2.17 -7.60 -11.85
N TYR A 31 3.43 -7.17 -11.88
CA TYR A 31 3.96 -6.31 -10.84
C TYR A 31 3.10 -5.05 -10.85
N ARG A 32 2.16 -4.99 -9.92
CA ARG A 32 1.31 -3.83 -9.74
C ARG A 32 2.09 -2.85 -8.91
N MET A 33 2.29 -1.67 -9.46
CA MET A 33 3.05 -0.61 -8.83
C MET A 33 2.15 0.59 -8.59
N PHE A 34 2.47 1.36 -7.58
CA PHE A 34 1.86 2.62 -7.22
C PHE A 34 2.93 3.71 -7.21
N THR A 35 2.52 4.95 -7.02
CA THR A 35 3.43 6.10 -7.00
C THR A 35 3.54 6.76 -5.63
N GLY A 36 2.58 6.47 -4.74
CA GLY A 36 2.40 7.16 -3.47
C GLY A 36 1.79 8.56 -3.63
N ILE A 37 1.15 8.82 -4.76
CA ILE A 37 0.36 10.04 -4.99
C ILE A 37 -1.13 9.67 -4.84
N ILE A 38 -1.74 10.17 -3.78
CA ILE A 38 -3.13 9.85 -3.47
C ILE A 38 -4.05 10.48 -4.51
N GLN A 39 -4.97 9.67 -5.03
CA GLN A 39 -5.93 10.09 -6.06
C GLN A 39 -7.29 10.44 -5.46
N ALA A 40 -7.68 9.83 -4.32
CA ALA A 40 -8.91 10.13 -3.61
C ALA A 40 -8.80 9.75 -2.13
N ILE A 41 -9.68 10.34 -1.31
CA ILE A 41 -9.92 9.90 0.07
C ILE A 41 -11.24 9.13 0.06
N GLY A 42 -11.14 7.82 0.20
CA GLY A 42 -12.29 6.93 0.33
C GLY A 42 -12.71 6.72 1.77
N ARG A 43 -13.69 5.84 1.97
CA ARG A 43 -14.19 5.48 3.30
C ARG A 43 -14.52 3.99 3.37
N ILE A 44 -14.09 3.32 4.42
CA ILE A 44 -14.49 1.94 4.70
C ILE A 44 -15.97 1.97 5.12
N HIS A 45 -16.83 1.41 4.26
CA HIS A 45 -18.28 1.36 4.53
C HIS A 45 -18.63 0.14 5.38
N GLU A 46 -18.12 -1.04 4.98
CA GLU A 46 -18.36 -2.29 5.67
C GLU A 46 -17.04 -3.03 5.94
N TYR A 47 -16.99 -3.74 7.04
CA TYR A 47 -15.91 -4.65 7.42
C TYR A 47 -16.55 -5.93 7.95
N GLU A 48 -16.34 -7.02 7.22
CA GLU A 48 -16.83 -8.36 7.57
C GLU A 48 -15.63 -9.24 7.91
N ALA A 49 -15.53 -9.69 9.16
CA ALA A 49 -14.51 -10.66 9.56
C ALA A 49 -14.87 -12.04 8.99
N ARG A 50 -13.90 -12.71 8.34
CA ARG A 50 -14.02 -14.05 7.73
C ARG A 50 -12.95 -14.99 8.27
N GLY A 51 -13.16 -15.46 9.48
CA GLY A 51 -12.15 -16.20 10.22
C GLY A 51 -10.99 -15.31 10.61
N ALA A 52 -9.79 -15.61 10.11
CA ALA A 52 -8.60 -14.77 10.30
C ALA A 52 -8.46 -13.66 9.24
N ASP A 53 -9.21 -13.75 8.14
CA ASP A 53 -9.25 -12.79 7.03
C ASP A 53 -10.40 -11.80 7.20
N ALA A 54 -10.53 -10.84 6.30
CA ALA A 54 -11.65 -9.92 6.26
C ALA A 54 -12.08 -9.61 4.82
N ARG A 55 -13.35 -9.21 4.65
CA ARG A 55 -13.82 -8.52 3.45
C ARG A 55 -14.20 -7.10 3.81
N MET A 56 -13.85 -6.15 2.95
CA MET A 56 -14.24 -4.75 3.10
C MET A 56 -14.99 -4.26 1.87
N LEU A 57 -16.01 -3.41 2.10
CA LEU A 57 -16.60 -2.54 1.09
C LEU A 57 -16.09 -1.12 1.33
N ILE A 58 -15.54 -0.49 0.28
CA ILE A 58 -14.89 0.82 0.35
C ILE A 58 -15.54 1.75 -0.67
N HIS A 59 -16.08 2.88 -0.20
CA HIS A 59 -16.49 3.98 -1.07
C HIS A 59 -15.27 4.74 -1.59
N GLY A 60 -15.26 5.01 -2.90
CA GLY A 60 -14.12 5.56 -3.60
C GLY A 60 -13.83 7.04 -3.38
N GLY A 61 -14.78 7.80 -2.75
CA GLY A 61 -14.54 9.20 -2.41
C GLY A 61 -14.23 10.11 -3.62
N GLY A 62 -14.73 9.77 -4.80
CA GLY A 62 -14.45 10.48 -6.06
C GLY A 62 -13.36 9.84 -6.92
N LEU A 63 -12.82 8.68 -6.54
CA LEU A 63 -11.93 7.90 -7.39
C LEU A 63 -12.69 7.49 -8.67
N ASP A 64 -12.10 7.72 -9.82
CA ASP A 64 -12.68 7.30 -11.10
C ASP A 64 -12.49 5.79 -11.31
N PHE A 65 -13.58 5.04 -11.39
CA PHE A 65 -13.60 3.60 -11.62
C PHE A 65 -13.81 3.20 -13.08
N THR A 66 -13.91 4.15 -14.02
CA THR A 66 -14.23 3.85 -15.44
C THR A 66 -13.20 2.96 -16.13
N ASP A 67 -11.95 2.99 -15.65
CA ASP A 67 -10.83 2.19 -16.17
C ASP A 67 -10.38 1.07 -15.20
N VAL A 68 -11.18 0.77 -14.16
CA VAL A 68 -10.89 -0.27 -13.18
C VAL A 68 -11.70 -1.53 -13.48
N GLY A 69 -11.03 -2.65 -13.64
CA GLY A 69 -11.64 -3.98 -13.83
C GLY A 69 -11.59 -4.85 -12.58
N LEU A 70 -12.44 -5.88 -12.54
CA LEU A 70 -12.32 -6.94 -11.52
C LEU A 70 -10.94 -7.58 -11.61
N GLY A 71 -10.31 -7.75 -10.46
CA GLY A 71 -8.95 -8.26 -10.36
C GLY A 71 -7.88 -7.16 -10.43
N ASP A 72 -8.22 -5.89 -10.67
CA ASP A 72 -7.26 -4.79 -10.57
C ASP A 72 -6.89 -4.48 -9.11
N SER A 73 -5.73 -3.87 -8.92
CA SER A 73 -5.28 -3.45 -7.61
C SER A 73 -5.53 -1.98 -7.35
N ILE A 74 -5.99 -1.72 -6.14
CA ILE A 74 -6.11 -0.38 -5.57
C ILE A 74 -5.35 -0.38 -4.26
N ALA A 75 -4.47 0.59 -4.06
CA ALA A 75 -3.81 0.81 -2.78
C ALA A 75 -4.79 1.49 -1.82
N VAL A 76 -5.01 0.88 -0.65
CA VAL A 76 -5.83 1.40 0.44
C VAL A 76 -4.92 1.69 1.62
N ASN A 77 -4.71 2.96 1.96
CA ASN A 77 -3.66 3.39 2.91
C ASN A 77 -2.28 2.78 2.55
N GLY A 78 -1.98 2.65 1.25
CA GLY A 78 -0.73 2.06 0.77
C GLY A 78 -0.69 0.53 0.73
N VAL A 79 -1.75 -0.15 1.14
CA VAL A 79 -1.87 -1.61 1.05
C VAL A 79 -2.42 -1.98 -0.31
N CYS A 80 -1.68 -2.76 -1.09
CA CYS A 80 -2.13 -3.29 -2.38
C CYS A 80 -3.24 -4.32 -2.17
N LEU A 81 -4.48 -3.99 -2.57
CA LEU A 81 -5.65 -4.86 -2.45
C LEU A 81 -6.29 -5.07 -3.82
N THR A 82 -6.79 -6.28 -4.05
CA THR A 82 -7.43 -6.65 -5.32
C THR A 82 -8.93 -6.39 -5.27
N ALA A 83 -9.47 -5.67 -6.24
CA ALA A 83 -10.90 -5.44 -6.37
C ALA A 83 -11.61 -6.74 -6.78
N VAL A 84 -12.46 -7.28 -5.92
CA VAL A 84 -13.24 -8.52 -6.13
C VAL A 84 -14.71 -8.23 -6.47
N ALA A 85 -15.17 -7.01 -6.24
CA ALA A 85 -16.44 -6.49 -6.73
C ALA A 85 -16.31 -4.98 -6.97
N LEU A 86 -17.07 -4.45 -7.91
CA LEU A 86 -17.07 -3.05 -8.29
C LEU A 86 -18.50 -2.55 -8.48
N THR A 87 -18.72 -1.30 -8.07
CA THR A 87 -19.88 -0.49 -8.42
C THR A 87 -19.38 0.85 -9.02
N PRO A 88 -20.23 1.75 -9.49
CA PRO A 88 -19.78 3.04 -9.98
C PRO A 88 -19.05 3.92 -8.97
N ASP A 89 -19.23 3.70 -7.66
CA ASP A 89 -18.73 4.54 -6.57
C ASP A 89 -18.00 3.77 -5.45
N SER A 90 -17.93 2.44 -5.56
CA SER A 90 -17.33 1.61 -4.51
C SER A 90 -16.69 0.32 -5.04
N PHE A 91 -15.86 -0.30 -4.23
CA PHE A 91 -15.25 -1.59 -4.52
C PHE A 91 -15.13 -2.45 -3.26
N SER A 92 -15.17 -3.79 -3.45
CA SER A 92 -14.90 -4.74 -2.37
C SER A 92 -13.55 -5.39 -2.55
N VAL A 93 -12.90 -5.68 -1.43
CA VAL A 93 -11.60 -6.35 -1.37
C VAL A 93 -11.60 -7.44 -0.30
N ASP A 94 -10.84 -8.50 -0.53
CA ASP A 94 -10.50 -9.48 0.50
C ASP A 94 -9.12 -9.17 1.08
N VAL A 95 -9.02 -9.19 2.41
CA VAL A 95 -7.80 -8.83 3.15
C VAL A 95 -7.35 -10.05 3.94
N SER A 96 -6.12 -10.49 3.69
CA SER A 96 -5.55 -11.66 4.37
C SER A 96 -5.18 -11.35 5.82
N ALA A 97 -5.13 -12.39 6.65
CA ALA A 97 -4.65 -12.32 8.02
C ALA A 97 -3.24 -11.72 8.12
N GLU A 98 -2.36 -12.04 7.17
CA GLU A 98 -1.00 -11.46 7.13
C GLU A 98 -1.06 -9.95 6.92
N THR A 99 -1.87 -9.46 5.99
CA THR A 99 -2.06 -8.02 5.76
C THR A 99 -2.61 -7.33 7.01
N LEU A 100 -3.60 -7.92 7.67
CA LEU A 100 -4.16 -7.39 8.91
C LEU A 100 -3.12 -7.31 10.03
N ARG A 101 -2.22 -8.29 10.11
CA ARG A 101 -1.16 -8.37 11.12
C ARG A 101 -0.08 -7.28 10.96
N VAL A 102 0.30 -6.95 9.73
CA VAL A 102 1.40 -6.00 9.44
C VAL A 102 0.94 -4.56 9.21
N THR A 103 -0.36 -4.27 9.37
CA THR A 103 -0.93 -2.93 9.19
C THR A 103 -1.47 -2.37 10.50
N ALA A 104 -1.78 -1.08 10.53
CA ALA A 104 -2.46 -0.46 11.68
C ALA A 104 -3.93 -0.90 11.83
N GLY A 105 -4.42 -1.74 10.90
CA GLY A 105 -5.78 -2.22 10.85
C GLY A 105 -6.70 -1.31 10.02
N PHE A 106 -7.93 -1.81 9.84
CA PHE A 106 -8.97 -1.13 9.08
C PHE A 106 -10.21 -1.02 9.97
N VAL A 107 -10.76 0.19 10.08
CA VAL A 107 -11.90 0.48 10.97
C VAL A 107 -13.09 0.93 10.14
N PRO A 108 -14.28 0.33 10.31
CA PRO A 108 -15.50 0.81 9.65
C PRO A 108 -15.74 2.30 9.91
N GLY A 109 -16.12 3.02 8.86
CA GLY A 109 -16.31 4.47 8.89
C GLY A 109 -15.05 5.31 8.76
N ALA A 110 -13.85 4.72 8.86
CA ALA A 110 -12.60 5.46 8.71
C ALA A 110 -12.37 5.91 7.26
N GLU A 111 -11.77 7.08 7.10
CA GLU A 111 -11.24 7.56 5.82
C GLU A 111 -9.95 6.81 5.48
N VAL A 112 -9.74 6.56 4.19
CA VAL A 112 -8.56 5.88 3.66
C VAL A 112 -8.03 6.58 2.42
N ASN A 113 -6.72 6.64 2.29
CA ASN A 113 -6.04 7.10 1.07
C ASN A 113 -6.18 6.05 -0.02
N LEU A 114 -6.57 6.46 -1.22
CA LEU A 114 -6.76 5.57 -2.36
C LEU A 114 -5.87 5.98 -3.53
N GLU A 115 -5.26 4.96 -4.16
CA GLU A 115 -4.50 5.10 -5.40
C GLU A 115 -4.73 3.86 -6.26
N LYS A 116 -5.06 4.02 -7.54
CA LYS A 116 -5.13 2.92 -8.53
C LYS A 116 -3.72 2.47 -8.90
N ALA A 117 -3.56 1.21 -9.26
CA ALA A 117 -2.29 0.71 -9.78
C ALA A 117 -1.87 1.50 -11.03
N LEU A 118 -0.58 1.82 -11.12
CA LEU A 118 0.05 2.57 -12.21
C LEU A 118 -0.07 1.78 -13.53
N ARG A 119 -0.54 2.44 -14.58
CA ARG A 119 -0.50 1.93 -15.96
C ARG A 119 0.81 2.34 -16.64
N LEU A 120 1.24 1.61 -17.65
CA LEU A 120 2.48 1.92 -18.39
C LEU A 120 2.46 3.33 -19.05
N ALA A 121 1.28 3.87 -19.33
CA ALA A 121 1.12 5.21 -19.93
C ALA A 121 1.09 6.34 -18.88
N ASP A 122 1.01 6.03 -17.59
CA ASP A 122 0.88 7.02 -16.54
C ASP A 122 2.23 7.65 -16.19
N ARG A 123 2.19 8.88 -15.67
CA ARG A 123 3.39 9.57 -15.20
C ARG A 123 3.76 9.05 -13.80
N LEU A 124 5.04 8.76 -13.60
CA LEU A 124 5.59 8.51 -12.27
C LEU A 124 5.83 9.85 -11.57
N GLY A 125 4.79 10.40 -10.93
CA GLY A 125 4.86 11.68 -10.22
C GLY A 125 5.43 11.59 -8.80
N GLY A 126 5.51 10.38 -8.25
CA GLY A 126 6.07 10.07 -6.93
C GLY A 126 7.26 9.13 -7.02
N HIS A 127 7.19 8.00 -6.31
CA HIS A 127 8.24 6.98 -6.29
C HIS A 127 7.64 5.62 -6.68
N LEU A 128 8.46 4.60 -6.91
CA LEU A 128 7.97 3.24 -7.13
C LEU A 128 7.56 2.62 -5.79
N VAL A 129 6.26 2.36 -5.62
CA VAL A 129 5.66 1.83 -4.39
C VAL A 129 5.00 0.50 -4.70
N SER A 130 5.40 -0.56 -4.00
CA SER A 130 4.86 -1.91 -4.22
C SER A 130 3.47 -2.13 -3.62
N GLY A 131 3.12 -1.35 -2.59
CA GLY A 131 1.91 -1.58 -1.80
C GLY A 131 2.02 -2.76 -0.83
N HIS A 132 3.21 -3.28 -0.60
CA HIS A 132 3.50 -4.31 0.40
C HIS A 132 4.05 -3.63 1.66
N VAL A 133 3.24 -3.64 2.72
CA VAL A 133 3.57 -2.93 3.96
C VAL A 133 4.66 -3.67 4.72
N ASP A 134 5.72 -2.94 5.09
CA ASP A 134 6.87 -3.48 5.81
C ASP A 134 6.63 -3.54 7.32
N GLY A 135 5.78 -2.65 7.87
CA GLY A 135 5.47 -2.61 9.28
C GLY A 135 4.70 -1.37 9.72
N VAL A 136 4.45 -1.27 11.01
CA VAL A 136 3.69 -0.18 11.63
C VAL A 136 4.60 0.66 12.49
N GLY A 137 4.74 1.94 12.13
CA GLY A 137 5.41 2.94 12.95
C GLY A 137 4.45 3.61 13.93
N THR A 138 5.01 4.43 14.83
CA THR A 138 4.23 5.26 15.75
C THR A 138 4.59 6.73 15.54
N VAL A 139 3.59 7.58 15.42
CA VAL A 139 3.80 9.03 15.32
C VAL A 139 4.33 9.53 16.67
N HIS A 140 5.58 9.99 16.66
CA HIS A 140 6.21 10.61 17.82
C HIS A 140 5.73 12.04 18.02
N ARG A 141 5.67 12.78 16.91
CA ARG A 141 5.28 14.20 16.91
C ARG A 141 4.60 14.57 15.60
N PHE A 142 3.54 15.34 15.72
CA PHE A 142 2.88 15.99 14.59
C PHE A 142 2.57 17.43 15.01
N ALA A 143 3.21 18.41 14.37
CA ALA A 143 3.14 19.81 14.79
C ALA A 143 3.33 20.78 13.63
N PRO A 144 2.71 21.97 13.67
CA PRO A 144 2.98 23.04 12.72
C PRO A 144 4.46 23.41 12.66
N ALA A 145 4.97 23.68 11.45
CA ALA A 145 6.34 24.12 11.18
C ALA A 145 6.30 25.15 10.03
N GLY A 146 6.06 26.41 10.36
CA GLY A 146 5.72 27.44 9.39
C GLY A 146 4.39 27.16 8.73
N GLU A 147 4.34 27.21 7.41
CA GLU A 147 3.14 26.86 6.62
C GLU A 147 2.95 25.33 6.46
N SER A 148 3.94 24.55 6.84
CA SER A 148 3.96 23.09 6.72
C SER A 148 3.72 22.43 8.08
N HIS A 149 3.72 21.08 8.12
CA HIS A 149 3.69 20.30 9.36
C HIS A 149 4.90 19.39 9.42
N LEU A 150 5.55 19.34 10.58
CA LEU A 150 6.56 18.36 10.92
C LEU A 150 5.86 17.07 11.36
N LEU A 151 6.20 15.96 10.72
CA LEU A 151 5.80 14.62 11.12
C LEU A 151 7.06 13.83 11.52
N GLU A 152 7.15 13.41 12.78
CA GLU A 152 8.20 12.51 13.24
C GLU A 152 7.59 11.14 13.57
N ILE A 153 8.18 10.09 13.01
CA ILE A 153 7.72 8.70 13.16
C ILE A 153 8.85 7.86 13.76
N ASP A 154 8.54 7.11 14.79
CA ASP A 154 9.37 6.02 15.29
C ASP A 154 9.05 4.76 14.48
N ALA A 155 9.96 4.35 13.60
CA ALA A 155 9.84 3.14 12.82
C ALA A 155 10.23 1.90 13.66
N PRO A 156 9.73 0.69 13.32
CA PRO A 156 10.25 -0.55 13.89
C PRO A 156 11.77 -0.65 13.75
N ALA A 157 12.44 -1.17 14.78
CA ALA A 157 13.91 -1.19 14.83
C ALA A 157 14.54 -1.94 13.65
N GLU A 158 13.89 -3.02 13.19
CA GLU A 158 14.31 -3.83 12.04
C GLU A 158 14.23 -3.07 10.72
N LEU A 159 13.37 -2.05 10.62
CA LEU A 159 13.19 -1.21 9.42
C LEU A 159 14.10 0.02 9.40
N ALA A 160 14.63 0.44 10.56
CA ALA A 160 15.41 1.68 10.68
C ALA A 160 16.60 1.74 9.72
N ARG A 161 17.27 0.61 9.47
CA ARG A 161 18.42 0.51 8.55
C ARG A 161 18.10 0.81 7.08
N TYR A 162 16.82 0.77 6.70
CA TYR A 162 16.37 1.06 5.33
C TYR A 162 15.92 2.51 5.16
N VAL A 163 15.76 3.25 6.26
CA VAL A 163 15.33 4.65 6.24
C VAL A 163 16.57 5.54 6.18
N ILE A 164 16.74 6.27 5.08
CA ILE A 164 17.90 7.13 4.87
C ILE A 164 17.48 8.58 4.61
N ARG A 165 18.32 9.51 5.06
CA ARG A 165 18.13 10.94 4.79
C ARG A 165 18.08 11.20 3.27
N LYS A 166 17.10 11.99 2.82
CA LYS A 166 16.81 12.30 1.41
C LYS A 166 16.36 11.10 0.58
N GLY A 167 16.14 9.95 1.20
CA GLY A 167 15.40 8.85 0.61
C GLY A 167 13.88 9.09 0.68
N SER A 168 13.13 8.14 0.15
CA SER A 168 11.67 8.14 0.16
C SER A 168 11.15 7.11 1.13
N ILE A 169 10.04 7.45 1.81
CA ILE A 169 9.26 6.56 2.65
C ILE A 169 7.79 6.71 2.30
N THR A 170 7.05 5.62 2.32
CA THR A 170 5.60 5.65 2.10
C THR A 170 4.88 5.51 3.43
N VAL A 171 4.06 6.50 3.78
CA VAL A 171 3.27 6.51 5.02
C VAL A 171 1.79 6.56 4.66
N ASN A 172 1.03 5.53 5.03
CA ASN A 172 -0.39 5.39 4.66
C ASN A 172 -0.65 5.62 3.16
N GLY A 173 0.24 5.12 2.31
CA GLY A 173 0.17 5.26 0.86
C GLY A 173 0.77 6.55 0.31
N VAL A 174 1.14 7.51 1.15
CA VAL A 174 1.70 8.80 0.70
C VAL A 174 3.21 8.72 0.61
N SER A 175 3.78 8.98 -0.56
CA SER A 175 5.23 9.04 -0.75
C SER A 175 5.78 10.36 -0.23
N LEU A 176 6.75 10.26 0.70
CA LEU A 176 7.32 11.40 1.40
C LEU A 176 8.85 11.35 1.40
N THR A 177 9.49 12.51 1.42
CA THR A 177 10.94 12.63 1.53
C THR A 177 11.38 12.66 2.98
N VAL A 178 12.35 11.83 3.33
CA VAL A 178 12.98 11.79 4.64
C VAL A 178 13.95 12.95 4.80
N ASN A 179 13.69 13.87 5.72
CA ASN A 179 14.55 15.02 5.97
C ASN A 179 15.66 14.75 7.00
N ARG A 180 15.34 13.97 8.03
CA ARG A 180 16.26 13.63 9.13
C ARG A 180 16.01 12.20 9.59
N VAL A 181 17.06 11.52 10.05
CA VAL A 181 16.99 10.21 10.68
C VAL A 181 17.84 10.23 11.94
N GLU A 182 17.28 9.79 13.06
CA GLU A 182 17.94 9.67 14.36
C GLU A 182 17.55 8.34 15.00
N GLY A 183 18.44 7.35 14.94
CA GLY A 183 18.12 5.99 15.37
C GLY A 183 16.98 5.39 14.57
N THR A 184 15.86 5.07 15.24
CA THR A 184 14.64 4.58 14.59
C THR A 184 13.71 5.69 14.13
N ARG A 185 13.98 6.95 14.51
CA ARG A 185 13.10 8.08 14.21
C ARG A 185 13.44 8.73 12.89
N CYS A 186 12.45 8.91 12.05
CA CYS A 186 12.55 9.73 10.86
C CYS A 186 11.66 10.98 10.97
N ALA A 187 12.12 12.08 10.36
CA ALA A 187 11.39 13.34 10.31
C ALA A 187 11.06 13.69 8.86
N LEU A 188 9.80 14.03 8.63
CA LEU A 188 9.18 14.33 7.35
C LEU A 188 8.56 15.73 7.43
N ASN A 189 8.39 16.39 6.29
CA ASN A 189 7.69 17.67 6.22
C ASN A 189 6.51 17.57 5.27
N LEU A 190 5.31 17.85 5.77
CA LEU A 190 4.07 17.79 5.01
C LEU A 190 3.64 19.19 4.60
N ILE A 191 3.57 19.45 3.30
CA ILE A 191 3.04 20.72 2.78
C ILE A 191 1.51 20.77 2.93
N PRO A 192 0.88 21.95 2.94
CA PRO A 192 -0.56 22.09 3.10
C PRO A 192 -1.37 21.24 2.15
N HIS A 193 -0.99 21.20 0.88
CA HIS A 193 -1.66 20.36 -0.14
C HIS A 193 -1.68 18.86 0.23
N THR A 194 -0.57 18.32 0.77
CA THR A 194 -0.53 16.92 1.22
C THR A 194 -1.53 16.65 2.34
N LEU A 195 -1.66 17.57 3.28
CA LEU A 195 -2.63 17.46 4.37
C LEU A 195 -4.07 17.53 3.87
N GLU A 196 -4.34 18.42 2.93
CA GLU A 196 -5.66 18.59 2.33
C GLU A 196 -6.10 17.34 1.56
N MET A 197 -5.18 16.77 0.77
CA MET A 197 -5.48 15.69 -0.17
C MET A 197 -5.29 14.29 0.41
N THR A 198 -4.93 14.15 1.69
CA THR A 198 -4.69 12.84 2.30
C THR A 198 -5.23 12.75 3.74
N THR A 199 -5.38 11.51 4.22
CA THR A 199 -5.79 11.24 5.60
C THR A 199 -4.70 11.59 6.63
N LEU A 200 -3.50 11.98 6.19
CA LEU A 200 -2.41 12.35 7.11
C LEU A 200 -2.75 13.57 7.98
N ARG A 201 -3.74 14.38 7.58
CA ARG A 201 -4.28 15.47 8.41
C ARG A 201 -4.84 15.02 9.76
N HIS A 202 -5.23 13.74 9.90
CA HIS A 202 -5.80 13.18 11.13
C HIS A 202 -4.73 12.61 12.09
N LEU A 203 -3.47 12.62 11.68
CA LEU A 203 -2.40 12.11 12.53
C LEU A 203 -2.22 12.99 13.76
N GLN A 204 -1.87 12.34 14.86
CA GLN A 204 -1.49 12.96 16.12
C GLN A 204 -0.43 12.12 16.81
N ALA A 205 0.23 12.66 17.82
CA ALA A 205 1.18 11.88 18.61
C ALA A 205 0.50 10.61 19.18
N GLY A 206 1.15 9.46 19.02
CA GLY A 206 0.63 8.15 19.39
C GLY A 206 -0.20 7.44 18.28
N SER A 207 -0.52 8.10 17.15
CA SER A 207 -1.11 7.40 15.99
C SER A 207 -0.18 6.30 15.48
N ARG A 208 -0.78 5.21 15.02
CA ARG A 208 -0.05 4.06 14.45
C ARG A 208 -0.18 4.07 12.95
#